data_544ee61b8489148d289f356e309bcabb
#
_entry.id   544ee61b8489148d289f356e309bcabb
#
_cell.length_a   1.000
_cell.length_b   1.000
_cell.length_c   1.000
_cell.angle_alpha   90.00
_cell.angle_beta   90.00
_cell.angle_gamma   90.00
#
_symmetry.space_group_name_H-M   'P 1'
#
loop_
_entity.id
_entity.type
_entity.pdbx_description
1 polymer ?
#
loop_
_entity_poly.entity_id
_entity_poly.type
_entity_poly.pdbx_seq_one_letter_code
_entity_poly.pdbx_strand_id
1 'polypeptide(L)'
;PGLTALPDDHSDELEPSPREECGVFGVWAPGEDVSRLTYFGLYALQHRGQESAGIATSNGSQILVYKDLGLVSQVFDDQALSNLTGHIAVGHVRYATQGATTWENAQPMLGPAAGSTLALAHNGNLTNTRELMDAVHATSGEDLSGELGRGSSTDTAVLAALLNLVSERGALEGWDSAADILTSGITDDADLDAAYSAPAPLSVHHAARRVLPMLRGAFSLVFMDEGTLYAARDPHGVRPLVLGRLGNGWAVASETAAL
;
A
#
# COMPACT_ATOMS: atom_id res chain seq x y z
N PRO A 1 -68.01 -7.29 7.98
CA PRO A 1 -66.88 -7.97 7.43
C PRO A 1 -65.67 -7.07 7.58
N GLY A 2 -64.83 -7.43 8.56
CA GLY A 2 -63.66 -6.67 8.93
C GLY A 2 -62.49 -6.94 7.96
N LEU A 3 -61.87 -5.89 7.51
CA LEU A 3 -60.54 -5.91 6.90
C LEU A 3 -59.52 -5.93 8.05
N THR A 4 -58.85 -7.06 8.21
CA THR A 4 -57.66 -7.20 9.04
C THR A 4 -56.50 -6.61 8.27
N ALA A 5 -55.88 -5.55 8.83
CA ALA A 5 -54.62 -5.03 8.35
C ALA A 5 -53.53 -6.08 8.58
N LEU A 6 -52.75 -6.39 7.56
CA LEU A 6 -51.52 -7.17 7.68
C LEU A 6 -50.47 -6.33 8.44
N PRO A 7 -49.66 -6.92 9.28
CA PRO A 7 -48.56 -6.18 9.91
C PRO A 7 -47.52 -5.81 8.88
N ASP A 8 -47.26 -4.52 8.76
CA ASP A 8 -46.05 -3.99 8.12
C ASP A 8 -44.83 -4.30 9.02
N ASP A 9 -44.27 -5.49 8.85
CA ASP A 9 -42.98 -5.83 9.43
C ASP A 9 -42.02 -6.19 8.29
N HIS A 10 -41.50 -5.18 7.63
CA HIS A 10 -40.29 -5.22 6.84
C HIS A 10 -39.40 -4.08 7.31
N SER A 11 -38.89 -4.17 8.54
CA SER A 11 -37.61 -3.63 8.86
C SER A 11 -36.57 -4.50 8.11
N ASP A 12 -36.42 -4.28 6.82
CA ASP A 12 -35.18 -4.61 6.12
C ASP A 12 -34.05 -3.83 6.83
N GLU A 13 -33.53 -4.38 7.93
CA GLU A 13 -32.19 -4.08 8.38
C GLU A 13 -31.30 -4.52 7.22
N LEU A 14 -31.03 -3.58 6.30
CA LEU A 14 -30.01 -3.73 5.29
C LEU A 14 -28.74 -4.08 6.07
N GLU A 15 -28.32 -5.36 6.01
CA GLU A 15 -26.98 -5.75 6.42
C GLU A 15 -26.02 -4.68 5.90
N PRO A 16 -25.19 -4.08 6.75
CA PRO A 16 -24.30 -3.04 6.29
C PRO A 16 -23.46 -3.63 5.16
N SER A 17 -23.68 -3.14 3.95
CA SER A 17 -22.85 -3.54 2.80
C SER A 17 -21.38 -3.42 3.19
N PRO A 18 -20.52 -4.38 2.80
CA PRO A 18 -19.09 -4.30 3.10
C PRO A 18 -18.59 -2.90 2.73
N ARG A 19 -18.18 -2.13 3.73
CA ARG A 19 -17.62 -0.79 3.47
C ARG A 19 -16.24 -1.02 2.89
N GLU A 20 -16.02 -0.55 1.68
CA GLU A 20 -14.70 -0.55 1.08
C GLU A 20 -13.84 0.46 1.84
N GLU A 21 -12.65 0.01 2.23
CA GLU A 21 -11.79 0.71 3.16
C GLU A 21 -10.50 1.10 2.47
N CYS A 22 -10.02 2.32 2.72
CA CYS A 22 -8.84 2.94 2.14
C CYS A 22 -8.90 3.08 0.60
N GLY A 23 -8.13 4.04 0.09
CA GLY A 23 -7.89 4.22 -1.34
C GLY A 23 -6.42 4.43 -1.61
N VAL A 24 -5.90 3.73 -2.63
CA VAL A 24 -4.53 3.90 -3.11
C VAL A 24 -4.53 4.46 -4.52
N PHE A 25 -3.54 5.30 -4.78
CA PHE A 25 -3.29 5.88 -6.10
C PHE A 25 -1.79 5.90 -6.38
N GLY A 26 -1.40 5.65 -7.61
CA GLY A 26 -0.02 5.80 -8.07
C GLY A 26 0.02 6.32 -9.48
N VAL A 27 1.01 7.13 -9.80
CA VAL A 27 1.22 7.66 -11.14
C VAL A 27 2.70 7.78 -11.47
N TRP A 28 3.03 7.37 -12.68
CA TRP A 28 4.30 7.64 -13.34
C TRP A 28 4.00 8.43 -14.61
N ALA A 29 4.35 9.70 -14.64
CA ALA A 29 4.02 10.60 -15.75
C ALA A 29 5.11 11.68 -15.91
N PRO A 30 6.19 11.38 -16.64
CA PRO A 30 7.25 12.35 -16.90
C PRO A 30 6.73 13.58 -17.66
N GLY A 31 7.01 14.77 -17.11
CA GLY A 31 6.60 16.05 -17.68
C GLY A 31 5.23 16.55 -17.19
N GLU A 32 4.50 15.76 -16.41
CA GLU A 32 3.21 16.14 -15.82
C GLU A 32 3.38 16.54 -14.35
N ASP A 33 2.42 17.28 -13.83
CA ASP A 33 2.30 17.61 -12.40
C ASP A 33 1.70 16.41 -11.65
N VAL A 34 2.56 15.45 -11.25
CA VAL A 34 2.12 14.21 -10.61
C VAL A 34 1.50 14.45 -9.23
N SER A 35 1.84 15.54 -8.55
CA SER A 35 1.23 15.88 -7.26
C SER A 35 -0.24 16.24 -7.43
N ARG A 36 -0.57 17.07 -8.41
CA ARG A 36 -1.96 17.43 -8.73
C ARG A 36 -2.75 16.27 -9.31
N LEU A 37 -2.14 15.46 -10.17
CA LEU A 37 -2.79 14.23 -10.66
C LEU A 37 -3.15 13.32 -9.49
N THR A 38 -2.23 13.13 -8.54
CA THR A 38 -2.48 12.33 -7.34
C THR A 38 -3.55 12.95 -6.44
N TYR A 39 -3.52 14.27 -6.25
CA TYR A 39 -4.56 14.99 -5.51
C TYR A 39 -5.95 14.71 -6.08
N PHE A 40 -6.15 14.85 -7.41
CA PHE A 40 -7.44 14.59 -8.04
C PHE A 40 -7.84 13.10 -7.96
N GLY A 41 -6.87 12.19 -8.12
CA GLY A 41 -7.10 10.75 -7.92
C GLY A 41 -7.57 10.44 -6.50
N LEU A 42 -6.91 11.00 -5.48
CA LEU A 42 -7.32 10.83 -4.08
C LEU A 42 -8.65 11.51 -3.76
N TYR A 43 -8.93 12.67 -4.38
CA TYR A 43 -10.21 13.35 -4.22
C TYR A 43 -11.36 12.49 -4.76
N ALA A 44 -11.17 11.83 -5.89
CA ALA A 44 -12.13 10.88 -6.43
C ALA A 44 -12.31 9.63 -5.53
N LEU A 45 -11.28 9.26 -4.76
CA LEU A 45 -11.29 8.16 -3.81
C LEU A 45 -11.71 8.57 -2.38
N GLN A 46 -12.10 9.83 -2.15
CA GLN A 46 -12.39 10.35 -0.80
C GLN A 46 -13.49 9.56 -0.07
N HIS A 47 -14.45 9.00 -0.79
CA HIS A 47 -15.51 8.17 -0.21
C HIS A 47 -14.96 6.89 0.45
N ARG A 48 -13.76 6.44 0.08
CA ARG A 48 -13.08 5.27 0.64
C ARG A 48 -12.34 5.56 1.94
N GLY A 49 -11.91 6.81 2.18
CA GLY A 49 -11.16 7.16 3.39
C GLY A 49 -11.28 8.63 3.73
N GLN A 50 -11.57 8.95 5.00
CA GLN A 50 -11.83 10.31 5.46
C GLN A 50 -11.00 10.72 6.68
N GLU A 51 -10.09 9.88 7.15
CA GLU A 51 -9.33 10.13 8.38
C GLU A 51 -7.98 10.79 8.15
N SER A 52 -7.31 10.39 7.10
CA SER A 52 -6.05 10.99 6.69
C SER A 52 -5.85 10.89 5.19
N ALA A 53 -5.05 11.78 4.65
CA ALA A 53 -4.60 11.75 3.26
C ALA A 53 -3.10 12.00 3.20
N GLY A 54 -2.43 11.41 2.21
CA GLY A 54 -1.00 11.62 2.01
C GLY A 54 -0.59 11.41 0.56
N ILE A 55 0.44 12.15 0.17
CA ILE A 55 1.09 12.05 -1.14
C ILE A 55 2.59 12.00 -0.93
N ALA A 56 3.24 11.05 -1.58
CA ALA A 56 4.68 11.00 -1.75
C ALA A 56 5.01 11.15 -3.23
N THR A 57 6.04 11.93 -3.54
CA THR A 57 6.53 12.13 -4.92
C THR A 57 8.02 11.83 -5.03
N SER A 58 8.46 11.38 -6.19
CA SER A 58 9.88 11.20 -6.51
C SER A 58 10.28 11.93 -7.78
N ASN A 59 11.45 12.58 -7.72
CA ASN A 59 12.09 13.21 -8.87
C ASN A 59 13.22 12.36 -9.47
N GLY A 60 13.37 11.11 -9.03
CA GLY A 60 14.42 10.19 -9.45
C GLY A 60 15.66 10.17 -8.55
N SER A 61 15.75 11.08 -7.58
CA SER A 61 16.89 11.16 -6.65
C SER A 61 16.48 11.26 -5.18
N GLN A 62 15.27 11.69 -4.91
CA GLN A 62 14.74 11.81 -3.55
C GLN A 62 13.22 11.65 -3.57
N ILE A 63 12.68 11.20 -2.44
CA ILE A 63 11.26 11.11 -2.18
C ILE A 63 10.86 12.23 -1.22
N LEU A 64 9.85 13.00 -1.61
CA LEU A 64 9.20 14.01 -0.77
C LEU A 64 7.84 13.46 -0.35
N VAL A 65 7.44 13.69 0.89
CA VAL A 65 6.13 13.28 1.41
C VAL A 65 5.47 14.42 2.15
N TYR A 66 4.17 14.55 1.91
CA TYR A 66 3.28 15.37 2.74
C TYR A 66 2.02 14.54 3.06
N LYS A 67 1.68 14.44 4.34
CA LYS A 67 0.52 13.71 4.83
C LYS A 67 0.03 14.31 6.12
N ASP A 68 -1.29 14.27 6.34
CA ASP A 68 -1.88 14.73 7.60
C ASP A 68 -3.25 14.07 7.81
N LEU A 69 -3.82 14.32 8.98
CA LEU A 69 -5.18 13.93 9.32
C LEU A 69 -6.18 14.88 8.66
N GLY A 70 -7.25 14.33 8.10
CA GLY A 70 -8.31 15.08 7.46
C GLY A 70 -8.61 14.64 6.03
N LEU A 71 -9.53 15.38 5.40
CA LEU A 71 -9.92 15.15 4.02
C LEU A 71 -8.84 15.64 3.06
N VAL A 72 -8.80 15.09 1.85
CA VAL A 72 -7.84 15.49 0.80
C VAL A 72 -7.80 17.00 0.60
N SER A 73 -8.96 17.66 0.52
CA SER A 73 -9.07 19.10 0.33
C SER A 73 -8.70 19.93 1.56
N GLN A 74 -8.57 19.32 2.73
CA GLN A 74 -8.12 19.97 3.97
C GLN A 74 -6.62 19.82 4.18
N VAL A 75 -6.08 18.66 3.76
CA VAL A 75 -4.66 18.33 3.92
C VAL A 75 -3.79 19.05 2.88
N PHE A 76 -4.27 19.17 1.64
CA PHE A 76 -3.48 19.73 0.56
C PHE A 76 -4.00 21.06 0.08
N ASP A 77 -3.16 22.09 0.16
CA ASP A 77 -3.32 23.36 -0.52
C ASP A 77 -2.37 23.48 -1.72
N ASP A 78 -2.47 24.57 -2.48
CA ASP A 78 -1.63 24.83 -3.64
C ASP A 78 -0.13 24.88 -3.29
N GLN A 79 0.22 25.34 -2.10
CA GLN A 79 1.61 25.42 -1.66
C GLN A 79 2.16 24.04 -1.35
N ALA A 80 1.42 23.19 -0.63
CA ALA A 80 1.81 21.81 -0.35
C ALA A 80 2.03 21.03 -1.63
N LEU A 81 1.09 21.11 -2.58
CA LEU A 81 1.19 20.43 -3.88
C LEU A 81 2.38 20.94 -4.70
N SER A 82 2.64 22.25 -4.71
CA SER A 82 3.77 22.83 -5.47
C SER A 82 5.14 22.40 -4.95
N ASN A 83 5.23 22.03 -3.66
CA ASN A 83 6.45 21.52 -3.05
C ASN A 83 6.71 20.02 -3.37
N LEU A 84 5.68 19.29 -3.75
CA LEU A 84 5.74 17.86 -4.09
C LEU A 84 6.10 17.67 -5.56
N THR A 85 7.34 17.93 -5.90
CA THR A 85 7.83 17.85 -7.29
C THR A 85 8.31 16.44 -7.64
N GLY A 86 8.13 16.04 -8.90
CA GLY A 86 8.59 14.74 -9.36
C GLY A 86 7.94 14.27 -10.65
N HIS A 87 8.17 13.01 -11.00
CA HIS A 87 7.55 12.34 -12.14
C HIS A 87 6.91 11.01 -11.75
N ILE A 88 7.05 10.62 -10.48
CA ILE A 88 6.36 9.49 -9.84
C ILE A 88 5.66 10.02 -8.60
N ALA A 89 4.45 9.52 -8.33
CA ALA A 89 3.77 9.79 -7.07
C ALA A 89 2.97 8.58 -6.59
N VAL A 90 2.87 8.48 -5.27
CA VAL A 90 2.02 7.51 -4.55
C VAL A 90 1.14 8.27 -3.58
N GLY A 91 -0.15 7.98 -3.59
CA GLY A 91 -1.15 8.61 -2.75
C GLY A 91 -2.01 7.61 -1.97
N HIS A 92 -2.53 8.06 -0.84
CA HIS A 92 -3.38 7.26 0.03
C HIS A 92 -4.46 8.11 0.70
N VAL A 93 -5.67 7.56 0.81
CA VAL A 93 -6.72 8.02 1.72
C VAL A 93 -7.07 6.89 2.68
N ARG A 94 -7.08 7.20 3.99
CA ARG A 94 -7.23 6.21 5.05
C ARG A 94 -8.63 6.20 5.62
N TYR A 95 -9.13 4.97 5.81
CA TYR A 95 -10.22 4.63 6.71
C TYR A 95 -9.67 3.64 7.75
N ALA A 96 -9.75 3.96 9.05
CA ALA A 96 -9.14 3.11 10.07
C ALA A 96 -9.98 1.86 10.32
N THR A 97 -9.43 0.72 9.93
CA THR A 97 -9.89 -0.61 10.35
C THR A 97 -9.05 -1.14 11.50
N GLN A 98 -7.77 -0.78 11.50
CA GLN A 98 -6.79 -1.16 12.52
C GLN A 98 -5.88 0.02 12.86
N GLY A 99 -5.52 0.11 14.13
CA GLY A 99 -4.65 1.15 14.65
C GLY A 99 -5.37 2.47 14.94
N ALA A 100 -4.74 3.31 15.74
CA ALA A 100 -5.26 4.63 16.11
C ALA A 100 -5.23 5.59 14.90
N THR A 101 -6.14 6.56 14.90
CA THR A 101 -6.10 7.69 13.96
C THR A 101 -5.05 8.67 14.42
N THR A 102 -3.80 8.41 14.05
CA THR A 102 -2.64 9.24 14.36
C THR A 102 -1.86 9.54 13.08
N TRP A 103 -1.05 10.58 13.11
CA TRP A 103 -0.23 10.99 11.97
C TRP A 103 0.75 9.88 11.53
N GLU A 104 1.28 9.11 12.46
CA GLU A 104 2.21 8.01 12.22
C GLU A 104 1.58 6.91 11.36
N ASN A 105 0.27 6.69 11.53
CA ASN A 105 -0.50 5.71 10.77
C ASN A 105 -1.01 6.25 9.42
N ALA A 106 -0.87 7.55 9.16
CA ALA A 106 -1.17 8.11 7.85
C ALA A 106 -0.15 7.60 6.81
N GLN A 107 -0.64 7.29 5.62
CA GLN A 107 0.17 6.79 4.52
C GLN A 107 0.25 7.83 3.39
N PRO A 108 1.25 7.77 2.49
CA PRO A 108 2.27 6.74 2.33
C PRO A 108 3.25 6.67 3.51
N MET A 109 3.69 5.43 3.80
CA MET A 109 4.68 5.16 4.80
C MET A 109 6.07 5.21 4.15
N LEU A 110 7.01 5.93 4.78
CA LEU A 110 8.40 5.96 4.33
C LEU A 110 9.23 4.97 5.13
N GLY A 111 10.15 4.30 4.46
CA GLY A 111 11.12 3.42 5.06
C GLY A 111 12.39 3.32 4.22
N PRO A 112 13.49 2.84 4.80
CA PRO A 112 14.69 2.49 4.05
C PRO A 112 14.45 1.21 3.24
N ALA A 113 15.24 1.03 2.17
CA ALA A 113 15.32 -0.22 1.41
C ALA A 113 16.69 -0.32 0.73
N ALA A 114 17.68 -0.90 1.45
CA ALA A 114 19.03 -1.19 0.96
C ALA A 114 19.69 -0.09 0.10
N GLY A 115 19.77 1.12 0.63
CA GLY A 115 20.39 2.26 -0.03
C GLY A 115 19.43 3.13 -0.84
N SER A 116 18.16 2.75 -0.91
CA SER A 116 17.04 3.52 -1.46
C SER A 116 16.07 3.93 -0.37
N THR A 117 15.14 4.82 -0.70
CA THR A 117 13.98 5.14 0.12
C THR A 117 12.74 4.47 -0.49
N LEU A 118 11.93 3.85 0.35
CA LEU A 118 10.65 3.27 -0.02
C LEU A 118 9.51 4.20 0.43
N ALA A 119 8.54 4.46 -0.44
CA ALA A 119 7.25 5.02 -0.07
C ALA A 119 6.15 4.01 -0.42
N LEU A 120 5.33 3.63 0.58
CA LEU A 120 4.37 2.54 0.48
C LEU A 120 2.97 2.98 0.89
N ALA A 121 1.98 2.68 0.04
CA ALA A 121 0.54 2.79 0.31
C ALA A 121 -0.13 1.42 0.22
N HIS A 122 -0.96 1.10 1.21
CA HIS A 122 -1.62 -0.18 1.37
C HIS A 122 -3.13 -0.01 1.59
N ASN A 123 -3.91 -0.65 0.77
CA ASN A 123 -5.34 -0.86 0.97
C ASN A 123 -5.58 -2.35 1.22
N GLY A 124 -5.96 -2.71 2.44
CA GLY A 124 -6.25 -4.08 2.79
C GLY A 124 -5.90 -4.45 4.23
N ASN A 125 -5.85 -5.76 4.45
CA ASN A 125 -5.53 -6.34 5.74
C ASN A 125 -4.80 -7.67 5.56
N LEU A 126 -3.65 -7.82 6.24
CA LEU A 126 -2.90 -9.06 6.24
C LEU A 126 -3.38 -9.97 7.38
N THR A 127 -3.63 -11.23 7.07
CA THR A 127 -4.09 -12.23 8.06
C THR A 127 -2.95 -12.90 8.81
N ASN A 128 -1.71 -12.80 8.30
CA ASN A 128 -0.52 -13.41 8.89
C ASN A 128 0.47 -12.38 9.45
N THR A 129 0.02 -11.19 9.82
CA THR A 129 0.88 -10.11 10.35
C THR A 129 1.76 -10.57 11.51
N ARG A 130 1.22 -11.41 12.43
CA ARG A 130 2.00 -11.94 13.56
C ARG A 130 3.17 -12.82 13.10
N GLU A 131 2.93 -13.75 12.15
CA GLU A 131 3.99 -14.60 11.59
C GLU A 131 5.10 -13.76 10.95
N LEU A 132 4.70 -12.70 10.23
CA LEU A 132 5.64 -11.78 9.58
C LEU A 132 6.46 -10.98 10.62
N MET A 133 5.83 -10.54 11.71
CA MET A 133 6.53 -9.86 12.83
C MET A 133 7.54 -10.80 13.50
N ASP A 134 7.14 -12.04 13.75
CA ASP A 134 8.02 -13.06 14.34
C ASP A 134 9.25 -13.33 13.45
N ALA A 135 9.05 -13.37 12.12
CA ALA A 135 10.13 -13.52 11.14
C ALA A 135 11.09 -12.33 11.12
N VAL A 136 10.56 -11.10 11.19
CA VAL A 136 11.38 -9.88 11.31
C VAL A 136 12.19 -9.94 12.61
N HIS A 137 11.56 -10.27 13.73
CA HIS A 137 12.24 -10.38 15.02
C HIS A 137 13.34 -11.44 15.02
N ALA A 138 13.06 -12.63 14.51
CA ALA A 138 14.04 -13.71 14.40
C ALA A 138 15.27 -13.30 13.57
N THR A 139 15.04 -12.56 12.48
CA THR A 139 16.10 -12.20 11.54
C THR A 139 16.90 -10.98 11.98
N SER A 140 16.26 -9.96 12.56
CA SER A 140 16.90 -8.67 12.90
C SER A 140 17.11 -8.45 14.40
N GLY A 141 16.37 -9.17 15.25
CA GLY A 141 16.25 -8.88 16.67
C GLY A 141 15.31 -7.70 16.97
N GLU A 142 14.70 -7.08 15.95
CA GLU A 142 13.79 -5.96 16.11
C GLU A 142 12.42 -6.44 16.58
N ASP A 143 11.94 -5.92 17.71
CA ASP A 143 10.62 -6.23 18.23
C ASP A 143 9.58 -5.24 17.66
N LEU A 144 8.76 -5.74 16.74
CA LEU A 144 7.66 -4.97 16.14
C LEU A 144 6.34 -5.11 16.94
N SER A 145 6.32 -5.84 18.04
CA SER A 145 5.11 -6.13 18.84
C SER A 145 4.69 -4.98 19.78
N GLY A 146 5.65 -4.17 20.19
CA GLY A 146 5.37 -2.95 20.91
C GLY A 146 5.37 -1.79 19.94
N GLU A 147 4.56 -0.77 20.13
CA GLU A 147 4.48 0.41 19.26
C GLU A 147 5.68 0.48 18.30
N LEU A 148 5.47 -0.06 17.09
CA LEU A 148 6.51 -0.18 16.06
C LEU A 148 7.36 1.08 16.17
N GLY A 149 8.60 1.00 16.48
CA GLY A 149 9.55 2.02 17.01
C GLY A 149 9.53 3.42 16.38
N ARG A 150 8.46 3.77 15.69
CA ARG A 150 8.09 5.07 15.12
C ARG A 150 6.61 5.39 15.34
N GLY A 151 5.91 4.72 16.27
CA GLY A 151 4.52 5.02 16.61
C GLY A 151 3.46 4.41 15.70
N SER A 152 3.82 3.70 14.63
CA SER A 152 2.85 3.04 13.76
C SER A 152 2.53 1.62 14.22
N SER A 153 1.25 1.28 14.28
CA SER A 153 0.74 -0.03 14.72
C SER A 153 0.03 -0.80 13.60
N THR A 154 0.36 -0.51 12.34
CA THR A 154 -0.33 -1.08 11.18
C THR A 154 0.48 -2.21 10.53
N ASP A 155 -0.23 -3.12 9.84
CA ASP A 155 0.38 -4.14 8.98
C ASP A 155 1.24 -3.54 7.84
N THR A 156 0.95 -2.30 7.43
CA THR A 156 1.77 -1.54 6.47
C THR A 156 3.19 -1.31 7.00
N ALA A 157 3.35 -1.05 8.30
CA ALA A 157 4.67 -0.88 8.90
C ALA A 157 5.46 -2.18 8.93
N VAL A 158 4.79 -3.30 9.21
CA VAL A 158 5.40 -4.64 9.13
C VAL A 158 5.87 -4.92 7.71
N LEU A 159 5.05 -4.58 6.71
CA LEU A 159 5.41 -4.75 5.30
C LEU A 159 6.61 -3.90 4.89
N ALA A 160 6.68 -2.64 5.34
CA ALA A 160 7.83 -1.78 5.09
C ALA A 160 9.11 -2.33 5.74
N ALA A 161 9.02 -2.83 6.97
CA ALA A 161 10.14 -3.46 7.68
C ALA A 161 10.61 -4.74 6.97
N LEU A 162 9.70 -5.57 6.48
CA LEU A 162 10.01 -6.77 5.69
C LEU A 162 10.74 -6.42 4.39
N LEU A 163 10.23 -5.45 3.64
CA LEU A 163 10.85 -5.02 2.39
C LEU A 163 12.27 -4.50 2.63
N ASN A 164 12.47 -3.71 3.69
CA ASN A 164 13.80 -3.26 4.09
C ASN A 164 14.72 -4.43 4.43
N LEU A 165 14.28 -5.30 5.35
CA LEU A 165 15.10 -6.40 5.86
C LEU A 165 15.49 -7.37 4.75
N VAL A 166 14.54 -7.73 3.87
CA VAL A 166 14.83 -8.60 2.73
C VAL A 166 15.71 -7.90 1.70
N SER A 167 15.56 -6.59 1.50
CA SER A 167 16.47 -5.85 0.61
C SER A 167 17.91 -5.83 1.12
N GLU A 168 18.11 -5.73 2.43
CA GLU A 168 19.45 -5.72 3.04
C GLU A 168 20.09 -7.11 3.12
N ARG A 169 19.31 -8.13 3.51
CA ARG A 169 19.83 -9.47 3.85
C ARG A 169 19.54 -10.54 2.81
N GLY A 170 18.62 -10.29 1.91
CA GLY A 170 18.23 -11.22 0.86
C GLY A 170 17.21 -12.28 1.30
N ALA A 171 17.12 -12.65 2.57
CA ALA A 171 16.22 -13.68 3.09
C ALA A 171 15.86 -13.41 4.56
N LEU A 172 14.82 -14.11 5.02
CA LEU A 172 14.41 -14.12 6.43
C LEU A 172 14.72 -15.48 7.06
N GLU A 173 15.12 -15.49 8.33
CA GLU A 173 15.33 -16.73 9.08
C GLU A 173 14.01 -17.49 9.25
N GLY A 174 14.05 -18.80 8.98
CA GLY A 174 12.88 -19.69 9.09
C GLY A 174 11.89 -19.62 7.94
N TRP A 175 12.14 -18.78 6.93
CA TRP A 175 11.36 -18.72 5.70
C TRP A 175 12.20 -19.25 4.55
N ASP A 176 12.04 -20.55 4.24
CA ASP A 176 12.65 -21.17 3.07
C ASP A 176 11.87 -20.72 1.82
N SER A 177 12.34 -19.63 1.26
CA SER A 177 11.65 -18.83 0.25
C SER A 177 11.34 -19.54 -1.08
N ALA A 178 12.03 -20.62 -1.41
CA ALA A 178 11.87 -21.27 -2.70
C ALA A 178 10.81 -22.40 -2.68
N ALA A 179 10.72 -23.17 -1.59
CA ALA A 179 9.84 -24.36 -1.54
C ALA A 179 8.36 -24.00 -1.36
N ASP A 180 8.04 -22.98 -0.58
CA ASP A 180 6.66 -22.59 -0.30
C ASP A 180 6.02 -21.81 -1.45
N ILE A 181 6.82 -21.11 -2.26
CA ILE A 181 6.35 -20.30 -3.38
C ILE A 181 6.10 -21.16 -4.62
N LEU A 182 6.93 -22.16 -4.88
CA LEU A 182 6.73 -23.10 -5.99
C LEU A 182 5.45 -23.94 -5.82
N THR A 183 4.97 -24.10 -4.57
CA THR A 183 3.69 -24.77 -4.30
C THR A 183 2.47 -23.86 -4.46
N SER A 184 2.65 -22.54 -4.56
CA SER A 184 1.55 -21.58 -4.74
C SER A 184 1.06 -21.43 -6.18
N GLY A 185 1.64 -22.15 -7.14
CA GLY A 185 1.17 -22.17 -8.54
C GLY A 185 1.55 -20.94 -9.37
N ILE A 186 2.49 -20.13 -8.92
CA ILE A 186 3.11 -19.07 -9.73
C ILE A 186 4.18 -19.74 -10.58
N THR A 187 3.81 -20.12 -11.80
CA THR A 187 4.61 -20.91 -12.73
C THR A 187 5.45 -20.04 -13.67
N ASP A 188 6.63 -20.55 -14.01
CA ASP A 188 7.47 -20.24 -15.19
C ASP A 188 7.79 -18.75 -15.44
N ASP A 189 8.21 -18.04 -14.41
CA ASP A 189 8.73 -16.70 -14.58
C ASP A 189 10.26 -16.70 -14.34
N ALA A 190 11.03 -16.60 -15.43
CA ALA A 190 12.49 -16.50 -15.37
C ALA A 190 12.98 -15.33 -14.51
N ASP A 191 12.14 -14.31 -14.34
CA ASP A 191 12.39 -13.17 -13.45
C ASP A 191 12.28 -13.58 -11.97
N LEU A 192 11.48 -14.60 -11.62
CA LEU A 192 11.44 -15.15 -10.25
C LEU A 192 12.77 -15.82 -9.91
N ASP A 193 13.27 -16.69 -10.75
CA ASP A 193 14.54 -17.37 -10.55
C ASP A 193 15.68 -16.35 -10.42
N ALA A 194 15.68 -15.30 -11.22
CA ALA A 194 16.64 -14.21 -11.13
C ALA A 194 16.52 -13.44 -9.80
N ALA A 195 15.30 -13.17 -9.34
CA ALA A 195 15.06 -12.49 -8.06
C ALA A 195 15.57 -13.32 -6.88
N TYR A 196 15.38 -14.66 -6.90
CA TYR A 196 15.86 -15.54 -5.83
C TYR A 196 17.36 -15.81 -5.87
N SER A 197 17.98 -15.71 -7.02
CA SER A 197 19.43 -15.92 -7.22
C SER A 197 20.23 -14.63 -6.96
N ALA A 198 19.59 -13.46 -6.91
CA ALA A 198 20.28 -12.19 -6.72
C ALA A 198 20.94 -12.11 -5.35
N PRO A 199 22.22 -11.71 -5.26
CA PRO A 199 22.89 -11.49 -3.97
C PRO A 199 22.36 -10.23 -3.29
N ALA A 200 22.38 -10.20 -1.93
CA ALA A 200 22.12 -8.98 -1.18
C ALA A 200 23.29 -7.97 -1.33
N PRO A 201 23.05 -6.66 -1.26
CA PRO A 201 21.73 -6.01 -1.10
C PRO A 201 20.87 -6.08 -2.37
N LEU A 202 19.56 -6.24 -2.17
CA LEU A 202 18.59 -6.35 -3.26
C LEU A 202 17.98 -5.00 -3.60
N SER A 203 17.64 -4.79 -4.88
CA SER A 203 16.75 -3.69 -5.25
C SER A 203 15.34 -3.91 -4.66
N VAL A 204 14.56 -2.83 -4.53
CA VAL A 204 13.16 -2.89 -4.08
C VAL A 204 12.35 -3.88 -4.92
N HIS A 205 12.59 -3.93 -6.25
CA HIS A 205 11.99 -4.90 -7.14
C HIS A 205 12.23 -6.36 -6.70
N HIS A 206 13.49 -6.74 -6.48
CA HIS A 206 13.83 -8.10 -6.08
C HIS A 206 13.36 -8.43 -4.66
N ALA A 207 13.45 -7.46 -3.72
CA ALA A 207 12.92 -7.64 -2.37
C ALA A 207 11.40 -7.84 -2.39
N ALA A 208 10.67 -7.04 -3.17
CA ALA A 208 9.22 -7.19 -3.31
C ALA A 208 8.82 -8.57 -3.87
N ARG A 209 9.54 -9.07 -4.87
CA ARG A 209 9.28 -10.41 -5.43
C ARG A 209 9.49 -11.53 -4.41
N ARG A 210 10.35 -11.34 -3.41
CA ARG A 210 10.54 -12.30 -2.31
C ARG A 210 9.50 -12.13 -1.20
N VAL A 211 9.08 -10.90 -0.91
CA VAL A 211 8.15 -10.58 0.18
C VAL A 211 6.69 -10.83 -0.20
N LEU A 212 6.26 -10.41 -1.40
CA LEU A 212 4.85 -10.48 -1.79
C LEU A 212 4.24 -11.88 -1.68
N PRO A 213 4.92 -12.98 -2.07
CA PRO A 213 4.39 -14.33 -1.92
C PRO A 213 4.20 -14.79 -0.47
N MET A 214 4.89 -14.14 0.50
CA MET A 214 4.76 -14.44 1.92
C MET A 214 3.49 -13.84 2.53
N LEU A 215 2.88 -12.86 1.87
CA LEU A 215 1.71 -12.14 2.37
C LEU A 215 0.45 -12.98 2.21
N ARG A 216 -0.34 -13.06 3.28
CA ARG A 216 -1.66 -13.69 3.27
C ARG A 216 -2.71 -12.65 3.65
N GLY A 217 -3.83 -12.66 2.93
CA GLY A 217 -4.93 -11.72 3.18
C GLY A 217 -5.40 -11.05 1.89
N ALA A 218 -6.17 -9.99 2.06
CA ALA A 218 -6.69 -9.19 0.96
C ALA A 218 -5.96 -7.85 0.92
N PHE A 219 -5.24 -7.55 -0.15
CA PHE A 219 -4.45 -6.33 -0.25
C PHE A 219 -4.30 -5.80 -1.68
N SER A 220 -4.18 -4.48 -1.78
CA SER A 220 -3.64 -3.77 -2.92
C SER A 220 -2.56 -2.82 -2.42
N LEU A 221 -1.40 -2.87 -3.06
CA LEU A 221 -0.22 -2.10 -2.70
C LEU A 221 0.17 -1.21 -3.86
N VAL A 222 0.49 0.04 -3.56
CA VAL A 222 1.16 0.95 -4.48
C VAL A 222 2.36 1.53 -3.75
N PHE A 223 3.53 1.33 -4.31
CA PHE A 223 4.76 1.77 -3.66
C PHE A 223 5.80 2.21 -4.71
N MET A 224 6.80 2.92 -4.25
CA MET A 224 7.88 3.38 -5.12
C MET A 224 9.22 3.41 -4.38
N ASP A 225 10.30 3.26 -5.12
CA ASP A 225 11.61 3.81 -4.80
C ASP A 225 11.81 5.14 -5.54
N GLU A 226 13.03 5.68 -5.56
CA GLU A 226 13.29 6.94 -6.23
C GLU A 226 13.04 6.88 -7.74
N GLY A 227 13.22 5.72 -8.39
CA GLY A 227 13.19 5.55 -9.84
C GLY A 227 12.00 4.81 -10.41
N THR A 228 11.27 4.05 -9.60
CA THR A 228 10.28 3.10 -10.10
C THR A 228 9.00 3.11 -9.29
N LEU A 229 7.85 3.09 -9.98
CA LEU A 229 6.53 2.86 -9.42
C LEU A 229 6.19 1.37 -9.50
N TYR A 230 5.75 0.82 -8.39
CA TYR A 230 5.31 -0.57 -8.27
C TYR A 230 3.84 -0.64 -7.86
N ALA A 231 3.16 -1.66 -8.35
CA ALA A 231 1.81 -2.00 -7.92
C ALA A 231 1.70 -3.51 -7.76
N ALA A 232 1.04 -3.95 -6.70
CA ALA A 232 0.80 -5.35 -6.42
C ALA A 232 -0.60 -5.55 -5.86
N ARG A 233 -1.15 -6.75 -6.07
CA ARG A 233 -2.49 -7.13 -5.62
C ARG A 233 -2.46 -8.54 -5.10
N ASP A 234 -3.31 -8.86 -4.12
CA ASP A 234 -3.45 -10.23 -3.63
C ASP A 234 -3.85 -11.20 -4.77
N PRO A 235 -3.44 -12.49 -4.67
CA PRO A 235 -3.66 -13.46 -5.75
C PRO A 235 -5.13 -13.69 -6.11
N HIS A 236 -6.05 -13.42 -5.18
CA HIS A 236 -7.50 -13.59 -5.38
C HIS A 236 -8.16 -12.33 -5.92
N GLY A 237 -7.44 -11.21 -5.93
CA GLY A 237 -7.95 -9.92 -6.38
C GLY A 237 -9.11 -9.40 -5.53
N VAL A 238 -9.08 -9.64 -4.21
CA VAL A 238 -10.14 -9.22 -3.30
C VAL A 238 -10.19 -7.70 -3.18
N ARG A 239 -9.03 -7.06 -2.98
CA ARG A 239 -8.99 -5.58 -2.98
C ARG A 239 -8.88 -5.07 -4.41
N PRO A 240 -9.68 -4.04 -4.77
CA PRO A 240 -9.66 -3.51 -6.12
C PRO A 240 -8.35 -2.79 -6.43
N LEU A 241 -7.87 -2.98 -7.64
CA LEU A 241 -6.74 -2.25 -8.20
C LEU A 241 -6.86 -2.25 -9.72
N VAL A 242 -6.85 -1.08 -10.32
CA VAL A 242 -7.00 -0.86 -11.76
C VAL A 242 -5.81 -0.09 -12.31
N LEU A 243 -5.40 -0.43 -13.52
CA LEU A 243 -4.29 0.21 -14.23
C LEU A 243 -4.86 0.95 -15.45
N GLY A 244 -4.47 2.21 -15.61
CA GLY A 244 -4.84 3.06 -16.73
C GLY A 244 -3.65 3.71 -17.40
N ARG A 245 -3.81 4.06 -18.67
CA ARG A 245 -2.80 4.83 -19.41
C ARG A 245 -3.14 6.31 -19.36
N LEU A 246 -2.13 7.13 -19.06
CA LEU A 246 -2.25 8.57 -18.96
C LEU A 246 -1.23 9.24 -19.89
N GLY A 247 -1.63 9.61 -21.10
CA GLY A 247 -0.69 10.20 -22.06
C GLY A 247 0.53 9.32 -22.29
N ASN A 248 1.71 9.81 -21.91
CA ASN A 248 2.97 9.07 -21.96
C ASN A 248 3.28 8.30 -20.67
N GLY A 249 2.35 8.33 -19.70
CA GLY A 249 2.51 7.73 -18.39
C GLY A 249 1.51 6.62 -18.10
N TRP A 250 1.52 6.19 -16.85
CA TRP A 250 0.63 5.19 -16.30
C TRP A 250 0.09 5.64 -14.95
N ALA A 251 -1.17 5.31 -14.68
CA ALA A 251 -1.76 5.49 -13.37
C ALA A 251 -2.34 4.17 -12.88
N VAL A 252 -2.29 3.96 -11.57
CA VAL A 252 -2.88 2.82 -10.88
C VAL A 252 -3.71 3.33 -9.71
N ALA A 253 -4.91 2.79 -9.53
CA ALA A 253 -5.82 3.26 -8.50
C ALA A 253 -6.71 2.14 -7.96
N SER A 254 -7.28 2.36 -6.78
CA SER A 254 -8.30 1.45 -6.23
C SER A 254 -9.54 1.37 -7.11
N GLU A 255 -9.91 2.46 -7.80
CA GLU A 255 -11.12 2.52 -8.64
C GLU A 255 -10.87 3.28 -9.95
N THR A 256 -11.67 2.95 -10.96
CA THR A 256 -11.63 3.62 -12.27
C THR A 256 -12.03 5.10 -12.20
N ALA A 257 -12.81 5.51 -11.21
CA ALA A 257 -13.19 6.92 -11.01
C ALA A 257 -11.98 7.84 -10.74
N ALA A 258 -10.83 7.27 -10.36
CA ALA A 258 -9.61 8.00 -10.08
C ALA A 258 -8.61 8.04 -11.26
N LEU A 259 -8.95 7.40 -12.41
CA LEU A 259 -8.09 7.33 -13.60
C LEU A 259 -8.44 8.37 -14.66
#